data_9fc1ddf2050a1eb787a00da142e38ba4
#
_entry.id   9fc1ddf2050a1eb787a00da142e38ba4
#
_cell.length_a   1.000
_cell.length_b   1.000
_cell.length_c   1.000
_cell.angle_alpha   90.00
_cell.angle_beta   90.00
_cell.angle_gamma   90.00
#
_symmetry.space_group_name_H-M   'P 1'
#
loop_
_entity.id
_entity.type
_entity.pdbx_description
1 polymer ?
#
loop_
_entity_poly.entity_id
_entity_poly.type
_entity_poly.pdbx_seq_one_letter_code
_entity_poly.pdbx_strand_id
1 'polypeptide(L)'
;MDLGLLRRIVVDLLLLPPGSIVVALLLGLLISKRWPRTGRAVLWSATVALYLLSTSLVSTTLARMTGDHAAFTPSAVGQAKAIVILAAEQNEAPEYGGLTVGDLTLERLRLGAKVARETGLPILVSGGKFRPGDDPSMARLMERTLHDEFRLEPRWLEQASQDTRENASMSAQILRTEHIDTVVLVTHYCHMQRSMQLFEEAGLHAVAAPVDIPQAVLPLRWSLIRPALSALEESELALHELIGLAANRLRF
;
A
#
# COMPACT_ATOMS: atom_id res chain seq x y z
N MET A 1 -16.38 -7.22 19.87
CA MET A 1 -15.18 -7.26 19.02
C MET A 1 -15.66 -7.30 17.58
N ASP A 2 -15.32 -6.32 16.80
CA ASP A 2 -15.80 -6.19 15.41
C ASP A 2 -15.28 -7.37 14.58
N LEU A 3 -16.19 -8.01 13.81
CA LEU A 3 -15.85 -9.16 12.96
C LEU A 3 -14.79 -8.79 11.90
N GLY A 4 -14.80 -7.54 11.44
CA GLY A 4 -13.80 -7.00 10.53
C GLY A 4 -12.40 -6.90 11.15
N LEU A 5 -12.32 -6.46 12.40
CA LEU A 5 -11.06 -6.40 13.14
C LEU A 5 -10.50 -7.82 13.38
N LEU A 6 -11.35 -8.76 13.80
CA LEU A 6 -10.93 -10.15 14.00
C LEU A 6 -10.39 -10.77 12.71
N ARG A 7 -11.07 -10.54 11.57
CA ARG A 7 -10.63 -11.01 10.26
C ARG A 7 -9.28 -10.43 9.87
N ARG A 8 -9.05 -9.12 10.09
CA ARG A 8 -7.74 -8.48 9.83
C ARG A 8 -6.64 -9.12 10.67
N ILE A 9 -6.83 -9.22 11.99
CA ILE A 9 -5.85 -9.84 12.89
C ILE A 9 -5.52 -11.28 12.46
N VAL A 10 -6.52 -12.08 12.08
CA VAL A 10 -6.31 -13.46 11.63
C VAL A 10 -5.53 -13.51 10.31
N VAL A 11 -5.83 -12.64 9.36
CA VAL A 11 -5.11 -12.56 8.08
C VAL A 11 -3.66 -12.15 8.32
N ASP A 12 -3.43 -11.07 9.06
CA ASP A 12 -2.10 -10.53 9.32
C ASP A 12 -1.23 -11.53 10.12
N LEU A 13 -1.81 -12.21 11.12
CA LEU A 13 -1.08 -13.16 11.96
C LEU A 13 -0.82 -14.50 11.27
N LEU A 14 -1.78 -15.02 10.48
CA LEU A 14 -1.72 -16.39 9.95
C LEU A 14 -1.28 -16.48 8.49
N LEU A 15 -1.49 -15.44 7.69
CA LEU A 15 -1.21 -15.46 6.26
C LEU A 15 -0.01 -14.60 5.86
N LEU A 16 0.25 -13.51 6.58
CA LEU A 16 1.30 -12.57 6.21
C LEU A 16 2.54 -12.72 7.11
N PRO A 17 3.77 -12.58 6.57
CA PRO A 17 4.96 -12.43 7.38
C PRO A 17 4.93 -11.06 8.12
N PRO A 18 5.55 -10.93 9.29
CA PRO A 18 6.28 -11.97 10.03
C PRO A 18 5.38 -12.92 10.83
N GLY A 19 4.09 -12.60 11.02
CA GLY A 19 3.18 -13.34 11.91
C GLY A 19 3.08 -14.84 11.56
N SER A 20 2.82 -15.17 10.29
CA SER A 20 2.72 -16.56 9.81
C SER A 20 3.99 -17.37 10.07
N ILE A 21 5.16 -16.75 9.94
CA ILE A 21 6.45 -17.40 10.18
C ILE A 21 6.62 -17.70 11.67
N VAL A 22 6.28 -16.74 12.55
CA VAL A 22 6.32 -16.94 14.01
C VAL A 22 5.39 -18.08 14.42
N VAL A 23 4.18 -18.13 13.90
CA VAL A 23 3.22 -19.22 14.14
C VAL A 23 3.80 -20.55 13.67
N ALA A 24 4.38 -20.62 12.46
CA ALA A 24 5.02 -21.82 11.93
C ALA A 24 6.19 -22.30 12.81
N LEU A 25 7.03 -21.40 13.31
CA LEU A 25 8.13 -21.72 14.22
C LEU A 25 7.60 -22.30 15.55
N LEU A 26 6.59 -21.69 16.16
CA LEU A 26 5.98 -22.17 17.39
C LEU A 26 5.33 -23.58 17.20
N LEU A 27 4.61 -23.77 16.10
CA LEU A 27 4.03 -25.06 15.75
C LEU A 27 5.11 -26.11 15.50
N GLY A 28 6.20 -25.75 14.81
CA GLY A 28 7.34 -26.65 14.58
C GLY A 28 7.97 -27.14 15.90
N LEU A 29 8.12 -26.25 16.88
CA LEU A 29 8.59 -26.61 18.22
C LEU A 29 7.63 -27.57 18.94
N LEU A 30 6.33 -27.30 18.90
CA LEU A 30 5.30 -28.14 19.52
C LEU A 30 5.25 -29.54 18.88
N ILE A 31 5.26 -29.58 17.55
CA ILE A 31 5.24 -30.82 16.76
C ILE A 31 6.50 -31.66 17.02
N SER A 32 7.66 -31.02 17.21
CA SER A 32 8.93 -31.70 17.47
C SER A 32 8.91 -32.58 18.71
N LYS A 33 8.07 -32.27 19.69
CA LYS A 33 7.93 -33.08 20.91
C LYS A 33 7.36 -34.50 20.63
N ARG A 34 6.49 -34.65 19.63
CA ARG A 34 5.83 -35.92 19.30
C ARG A 34 6.35 -36.52 18.00
N TRP A 35 6.67 -35.66 17.01
CA TRP A 35 7.17 -36.03 15.68
C TRP A 35 8.42 -35.22 15.34
N PRO A 36 9.62 -35.60 15.81
CA PRO A 36 10.83 -34.78 15.72
C PRO A 36 11.30 -34.55 14.29
N ARG A 37 11.04 -35.47 13.35
CA ARG A 37 11.40 -35.24 11.94
C ARG A 37 10.50 -34.18 11.29
N THR A 38 9.21 -34.28 11.50
CA THR A 38 8.23 -33.33 10.96
C THR A 38 8.42 -31.94 11.57
N GLY A 39 8.59 -31.87 12.90
CA GLY A 39 8.82 -30.59 13.57
C GLY A 39 10.09 -29.88 13.09
N ARG A 40 11.20 -30.63 12.88
CA ARG A 40 12.43 -30.07 12.30
C ARG A 40 12.22 -29.59 10.86
N ALA A 41 11.46 -30.31 10.05
CA ALA A 41 11.14 -29.89 8.68
C ALA A 41 10.38 -28.55 8.68
N VAL A 42 9.37 -28.40 9.57
CA VAL A 42 8.61 -27.14 9.71
C VAL A 42 9.52 -25.99 10.15
N LEU A 43 10.39 -26.22 11.15
CA LEU A 43 11.33 -25.20 11.62
C LEU A 43 12.28 -24.73 10.51
N TRP A 44 12.87 -25.67 9.76
CA TRP A 44 13.75 -25.31 8.65
C TRP A 44 12.99 -24.59 7.53
N SER A 45 11.78 -25.02 7.19
CA SER A 45 10.97 -24.35 6.17
C SER A 45 10.62 -22.93 6.57
N ALA A 46 10.23 -22.69 7.83
CA ALA A 46 9.94 -21.35 8.33
C ALA A 46 11.19 -20.47 8.35
N THR A 47 12.35 -21.00 8.75
CA THR A 47 13.63 -20.28 8.74
C THR A 47 14.05 -19.89 7.32
N VAL A 48 13.94 -20.82 6.37
CA VAL A 48 14.25 -20.55 4.95
C VAL A 48 13.28 -19.54 4.36
N ALA A 49 11.98 -19.66 4.68
CA ALA A 49 10.99 -18.69 4.24
C ALA A 49 11.29 -17.28 4.78
N LEU A 50 11.64 -17.15 6.07
CA LEU A 50 12.05 -15.87 6.65
C LEU A 50 13.26 -15.29 5.93
N TYR A 51 14.30 -16.12 5.70
CA TYR A 51 15.48 -15.67 4.98
C TYR A 51 15.14 -15.17 3.57
N LEU A 52 14.40 -15.95 2.79
CA LEU A 52 14.04 -15.62 1.41
C LEU A 52 13.20 -14.34 1.34
N LEU A 53 12.16 -14.23 2.15
CA LEU A 53 11.26 -13.06 2.19
C LEU A 53 11.97 -11.80 2.70
N SER A 54 13.08 -11.95 3.44
CA SER A 54 13.92 -10.82 3.87
C SER A 54 14.94 -10.39 2.80
N THR A 55 14.96 -11.00 1.60
CA THR A 55 15.92 -10.64 0.54
C THR A 55 15.28 -9.77 -0.52
N SER A 56 16.01 -8.74 -0.99
CA SER A 56 15.51 -7.86 -2.07
C SER A 56 15.25 -8.62 -3.38
N LEU A 57 15.92 -9.74 -3.61
CA LEU A 57 15.65 -10.59 -4.78
C LEU A 57 14.20 -11.12 -4.77
N VAL A 58 13.74 -11.61 -3.61
CA VAL A 58 12.40 -12.18 -3.48
C VAL A 58 11.37 -11.06 -3.36
N SER A 59 11.59 -10.04 -2.54
CA SER A 59 10.63 -8.94 -2.35
C SER A 59 10.35 -8.21 -3.66
N THR A 60 11.39 -7.84 -4.41
CA THR A 60 11.25 -7.22 -5.74
C THR A 60 10.53 -8.13 -6.76
N THR A 61 10.78 -9.45 -6.70
CA THR A 61 10.09 -10.39 -7.57
C THR A 61 8.60 -10.46 -7.24
N LEU A 62 8.24 -10.56 -5.95
CA LEU A 62 6.86 -10.54 -5.49
C LEU A 62 6.16 -9.22 -5.85
N ALA A 63 6.83 -8.09 -5.63
CA ALA A 63 6.29 -6.78 -5.99
C ALA A 63 5.97 -6.69 -7.49
N ARG A 64 6.84 -7.18 -8.37
CA ARG A 64 6.59 -7.22 -9.82
C ARG A 64 5.43 -8.14 -10.23
N MET A 65 5.11 -9.14 -9.43
CA MET A 65 3.93 -10.00 -9.69
C MET A 65 2.60 -9.27 -9.43
N THR A 66 2.59 -8.15 -8.71
CA THR A 66 1.36 -7.37 -8.45
C THR A 66 0.91 -6.55 -9.64
N GLY A 67 1.81 -6.25 -10.59
CA GLY A 67 1.52 -5.49 -11.81
C GLY A 67 2.80 -5.06 -12.53
N ASP A 68 2.65 -4.40 -13.67
CA ASP A 68 3.74 -3.78 -14.42
C ASP A 68 3.41 -2.31 -14.68
N HIS A 69 4.02 -1.44 -13.90
CA HIS A 69 3.77 -0.01 -13.93
C HIS A 69 5.09 0.77 -14.09
N ALA A 70 5.18 1.56 -15.15
CA ALA A 70 6.31 2.44 -15.38
C ALA A 70 6.28 3.67 -14.45
N ALA A 71 7.43 4.30 -14.26
CA ALA A 71 7.51 5.58 -13.60
C ALA A 71 6.66 6.63 -14.32
N PHE A 72 5.94 7.43 -13.55
CA PHE A 72 5.15 8.53 -14.10
C PHE A 72 6.06 9.56 -14.78
N THR A 73 5.63 10.03 -15.94
CA THR A 73 6.23 11.15 -16.64
C THR A 73 5.15 12.19 -16.96
N PRO A 74 5.47 13.51 -17.01
CA PRO A 74 4.48 14.54 -17.34
C PRO A 74 3.78 14.30 -18.68
N SER A 75 4.45 13.67 -19.65
CA SER A 75 3.85 13.31 -20.93
C SER A 75 2.77 12.21 -20.83
N ALA A 76 2.75 11.45 -19.74
CA ALA A 76 1.74 10.42 -19.49
C ALA A 76 0.42 10.96 -18.91
N VAL A 77 0.35 12.23 -18.55
CA VAL A 77 -0.87 12.89 -18.00
C VAL A 77 -2.10 12.64 -18.89
N GLY A 78 -1.93 12.66 -20.21
CA GLY A 78 -3.02 12.44 -21.15
C GLY A 78 -4.18 13.41 -20.93
N GLN A 79 -5.38 12.87 -20.67
CA GLN A 79 -6.60 13.64 -20.41
C GLN A 79 -6.90 13.85 -18.91
N ALA A 80 -6.00 13.45 -18.01
CA ALA A 80 -6.23 13.60 -16.58
C ALA A 80 -6.39 15.07 -16.20
N LYS A 81 -7.39 15.35 -15.34
CA LYS A 81 -7.76 16.69 -14.88
C LYS A 81 -7.57 16.88 -13.37
N ALA A 82 -7.23 15.82 -12.66
CA ALA A 82 -6.94 15.84 -11.23
C ALA A 82 -5.90 14.78 -10.86
N ILE A 83 -5.26 14.97 -9.71
CA ILE A 83 -4.41 13.99 -9.06
C ILE A 83 -5.18 13.44 -7.87
N VAL A 84 -5.23 12.11 -7.73
CA VAL A 84 -5.78 11.45 -6.54
C VAL A 84 -4.63 10.79 -5.79
N ILE A 85 -4.43 11.18 -4.53
CA ILE A 85 -3.41 10.62 -3.65
C ILE A 85 -4.12 9.78 -2.59
N LEU A 86 -3.83 8.47 -2.55
CA LEU A 86 -4.42 7.56 -1.56
C LEU A 86 -3.63 7.56 -0.27
N ALA A 87 -4.32 7.63 0.86
CA ALA A 87 -3.72 7.38 2.17
C ALA A 87 -3.21 5.94 2.30
N ALA A 88 -2.25 5.71 3.19
CA ALA A 88 -1.78 4.37 3.57
C ALA A 88 -1.87 4.17 5.09
N GLU A 89 -1.14 4.97 5.85
CA GLU A 89 -0.98 4.82 7.28
C GLU A 89 -0.81 6.16 7.99
N GLN A 90 -1.04 6.14 9.30
CA GLN A 90 -0.80 7.25 10.22
C GLN A 90 0.09 6.79 11.36
N ASN A 91 0.83 7.73 11.94
CA ASN A 91 1.68 7.51 13.11
C ASN A 91 1.27 8.45 14.25
N GLU A 92 1.43 7.98 15.48
CA GLU A 92 1.42 8.84 16.66
C GLU A 92 2.81 9.46 16.80
N ALA A 93 2.89 10.78 16.71
CA ALA A 93 4.14 11.53 16.75
C ALA A 93 3.95 12.79 17.63
N PRO A 94 4.24 12.69 18.93
CA PRO A 94 4.09 13.80 19.87
C PRO A 94 4.83 15.06 19.45
N GLU A 95 5.96 14.92 18.75
CA GLU A 95 6.77 16.01 18.20
C GLU A 95 6.06 16.82 17.10
N TYR A 96 5.04 16.23 16.45
CA TYR A 96 4.14 16.90 15.49
C TYR A 96 2.78 17.27 16.10
N GLY A 97 2.64 17.16 17.42
CA GLY A 97 1.42 17.50 18.14
C GLY A 97 0.34 16.41 18.12
N GLY A 98 0.69 15.15 17.87
CA GLY A 98 -0.22 14.01 17.91
C GLY A 98 -0.17 13.16 16.65
N LEU A 99 -1.33 12.92 16.02
CA LEU A 99 -1.40 12.12 14.79
C LEU A 99 -0.79 12.85 13.59
N THR A 100 0.02 12.14 12.82
CA THR A 100 0.59 12.57 11.55
C THR A 100 0.50 11.47 10.49
N VAL A 101 0.82 11.78 9.25
CA VAL A 101 0.94 10.78 8.18
C VAL A 101 2.12 9.85 8.47
N GLY A 102 1.95 8.55 8.19
CA GLY A 102 3.06 7.60 8.25
C GLY A 102 3.95 7.65 7.00
N ASP A 103 5.03 6.87 7.01
CA ASP A 103 6.08 6.93 5.99
C ASP A 103 5.54 6.64 4.58
N LEU A 104 4.72 5.60 4.43
CA LEU A 104 4.13 5.27 3.13
C LEU A 104 3.19 6.39 2.62
N THR A 105 2.44 7.03 3.50
CA THR A 105 1.58 8.16 3.11
C THR A 105 2.43 9.36 2.70
N LEU A 106 3.49 9.66 3.45
CA LEU A 106 4.41 10.76 3.15
C LEU A 106 5.10 10.58 1.79
N GLU A 107 5.51 9.36 1.45
CA GLU A 107 6.10 9.06 0.13
C GLU A 107 5.12 9.31 -1.01
N ARG A 108 3.84 8.93 -0.83
CA ARG A 108 2.77 9.24 -1.80
C ARG A 108 2.55 10.74 -1.94
N LEU A 109 2.52 11.47 -0.83
CA LEU A 109 2.40 12.94 -0.84
C LEU A 109 3.57 13.60 -1.55
N ARG A 110 4.81 13.13 -1.33
CA ARG A 110 6.00 13.61 -2.03
C ARG A 110 5.90 13.46 -3.54
N LEU A 111 5.47 12.28 -4.02
CA LEU A 111 5.27 12.07 -5.45
C LEU A 111 4.10 12.89 -5.99
N GLY A 112 2.96 12.90 -5.28
CA GLY A 112 1.79 13.70 -5.65
C GLY A 112 2.11 15.19 -5.75
N ALA A 113 2.86 15.72 -4.80
CA ALA A 113 3.32 17.11 -4.81
C ALA A 113 4.25 17.42 -6.01
N LYS A 114 5.15 16.47 -6.36
CA LYS A 114 5.99 16.59 -7.56
C LYS A 114 5.11 16.61 -8.82
N VAL A 115 4.20 15.65 -8.97
CA VAL A 115 3.28 15.59 -10.12
C VAL A 115 2.45 16.86 -10.23
N ALA A 116 1.91 17.40 -9.12
CA ALA A 116 1.13 18.62 -9.12
C ALA A 116 1.94 19.82 -9.61
N ARG A 117 3.19 19.97 -9.18
CA ARG A 117 4.08 21.06 -9.65
C ARG A 117 4.43 20.94 -11.12
N GLU A 118 4.63 19.74 -11.63
CA GLU A 118 5.01 19.47 -13.03
C GLU A 118 3.83 19.62 -14.00
N THR A 119 2.60 19.34 -13.53
CA THR A 119 1.41 19.29 -14.38
C THR A 119 0.43 20.44 -14.17
N GLY A 120 0.49 21.11 -13.01
CA GLY A 120 -0.49 22.12 -12.60
C GLY A 120 -1.87 21.56 -12.23
N LEU A 121 -2.03 20.23 -12.16
CA LEU A 121 -3.30 19.61 -11.86
C LEU A 121 -3.68 19.77 -10.36
N PRO A 122 -4.97 19.97 -10.06
CA PRO A 122 -5.46 20.04 -8.69
C PRO A 122 -5.40 18.66 -8.01
N ILE A 123 -5.21 18.67 -6.69
CA ILE A 123 -5.07 17.45 -5.88
C ILE A 123 -6.37 17.14 -5.16
N LEU A 124 -6.76 15.86 -5.17
CA LEU A 124 -7.67 15.23 -4.24
C LEU A 124 -6.86 14.30 -3.34
N VAL A 125 -7.00 14.42 -2.01
CA VAL A 125 -6.48 13.45 -1.04
C VAL A 125 -7.63 12.60 -0.53
N SER A 126 -7.44 11.27 -0.50
CA SER A 126 -8.46 10.31 -0.13
C SER A 126 -8.00 9.40 1.01
N GLY A 127 -8.76 9.42 2.10
CA GLY A 127 -8.53 8.58 3.26
C GLY A 127 -9.39 9.00 4.44
N GLY A 128 -10.23 8.10 4.90
CA GLY A 128 -11.10 8.30 6.05
C GLY A 128 -10.39 8.15 7.39
N LYS A 129 -11.15 7.78 8.42
CA LYS A 129 -10.62 7.52 9.76
C LYS A 129 -10.05 6.11 9.84
N PHE A 130 -8.81 5.99 10.30
CA PHE A 130 -8.14 4.68 10.40
C PHE A 130 -8.78 3.79 11.46
N ARG A 131 -9.21 4.41 12.58
CA ARG A 131 -9.96 3.76 13.66
C ARG A 131 -11.22 4.55 14.00
N PRO A 132 -12.30 3.89 14.49
CA PRO A 132 -13.42 4.60 15.06
C PRO A 132 -12.95 5.49 16.22
N GLY A 133 -13.21 6.78 16.13
CA GLY A 133 -12.78 7.76 17.13
C GLY A 133 -11.51 8.53 16.77
N ASP A 134 -10.75 8.13 15.77
CA ASP A 134 -9.62 8.94 15.28
C ASP A 134 -10.12 10.31 14.82
N ASP A 135 -9.42 11.34 15.21
CA ASP A 135 -9.59 12.70 14.74
C ASP A 135 -8.23 13.40 14.74
N PRO A 136 -7.80 13.92 13.61
CA PRO A 136 -8.48 14.06 12.31
C PRO A 136 -8.47 12.79 11.43
N SER A 137 -9.22 12.83 10.30
CA SER A 137 -9.16 11.80 9.24
C SER A 137 -7.81 11.82 8.53
N MET A 138 -7.46 10.71 7.82
CA MET A 138 -6.25 10.63 7.02
C MET A 138 -6.15 11.75 5.98
N ALA A 139 -7.24 12.06 5.28
CA ALA A 139 -7.25 13.17 4.32
C ALA A 139 -6.92 14.52 4.97
N ARG A 140 -7.32 14.76 6.23
CA ARG A 140 -6.95 15.97 6.98
C ARG A 140 -5.47 15.98 7.39
N LEU A 141 -4.90 14.85 7.76
CA LEU A 141 -3.47 14.74 8.03
C LEU A 141 -2.66 15.00 6.75
N MET A 142 -3.10 14.43 5.62
CA MET A 142 -2.49 14.64 4.30
C MET A 142 -2.59 16.10 3.85
N GLU A 143 -3.73 16.77 4.06
CA GLU A 143 -3.92 18.20 3.79
C GLU A 143 -2.92 19.02 4.58
N ARG A 144 -2.83 18.80 5.91
CA ARG A 144 -1.88 19.51 6.78
C ARG A 144 -0.43 19.33 6.29
N THR A 145 -0.03 18.11 5.98
CA THR A 145 1.31 17.81 5.48
C THR A 145 1.57 18.47 4.12
N LEU A 146 0.61 18.46 3.19
CA LEU A 146 0.73 19.17 1.90
C LEU A 146 0.90 20.66 2.11
N HIS A 147 0.11 21.28 2.98
CA HIS A 147 0.19 22.69 3.30
C HIS A 147 1.54 23.06 3.94
N ASP A 148 1.89 22.39 5.05
CA ASP A 148 3.00 22.79 5.92
C ASP A 148 4.36 22.46 5.29
N GLU A 149 4.51 21.29 4.70
CA GLU A 149 5.78 20.78 4.19
C GLU A 149 5.97 21.00 2.69
N PHE A 150 4.89 20.86 1.90
CA PHE A 150 4.97 20.97 0.44
C PHE A 150 4.47 22.29 -0.12
N ARG A 151 3.82 23.17 0.69
CA ARG A 151 3.23 24.44 0.26
C ARG A 151 2.21 24.27 -0.87
N LEU A 152 1.39 23.22 -0.76
CA LEU A 152 0.33 22.90 -1.70
C LEU A 152 -0.99 22.73 -0.94
N GLU A 153 -2.09 23.17 -1.57
CA GLU A 153 -3.43 22.99 -1.03
C GLU A 153 -4.18 21.96 -1.88
N PRO A 154 -4.67 20.87 -1.29
CA PRO A 154 -5.56 19.99 -2.00
C PRO A 154 -6.89 20.69 -2.27
N ARG A 155 -7.43 20.55 -3.48
CA ARG A 155 -8.72 21.12 -3.83
C ARG A 155 -9.86 20.36 -3.22
N TRP A 156 -9.72 19.04 -3.04
CA TRP A 156 -10.76 18.17 -2.47
C TRP A 156 -10.18 17.22 -1.44
N LEU A 157 -11.00 16.97 -0.40
CA LEU A 157 -10.71 16.00 0.66
C LEU A 157 -11.82 14.96 0.69
N GLU A 158 -11.46 13.72 0.48
CA GLU A 158 -12.33 12.58 0.73
C GLU A 158 -11.97 11.99 2.11
N GLN A 159 -12.90 12.04 3.08
CA GLN A 159 -12.64 11.79 4.51
C GLN A 159 -13.45 10.64 5.10
N ALA A 160 -14.27 9.97 4.31
CA ALA A 160 -15.27 9.03 4.82
C ALA A 160 -14.95 7.57 4.55
N SER A 161 -14.09 7.29 3.56
CA SER A 161 -13.72 5.94 3.14
C SER A 161 -13.04 5.12 4.24
N GLN A 162 -13.33 3.82 4.29
CA GLN A 162 -12.74 2.86 5.23
C GLN A 162 -11.87 1.81 4.53
N ASP A 163 -11.97 1.72 3.20
CA ASP A 163 -11.18 0.81 2.39
C ASP A 163 -10.91 1.39 0.99
N THR A 164 -10.13 0.69 0.18
CA THR A 164 -9.73 1.16 -1.17
C THR A 164 -10.92 1.24 -2.13
N ARG A 165 -11.94 0.39 -1.99
CA ARG A 165 -13.16 0.46 -2.81
C ARG A 165 -13.95 1.72 -2.52
N GLU A 166 -14.07 2.06 -1.24
CA GLU A 166 -14.70 3.31 -0.81
C GLU A 166 -13.88 4.53 -1.21
N ASN A 167 -12.54 4.49 -1.10
CA ASN A 167 -11.67 5.54 -1.65
C ASN A 167 -12.00 5.83 -3.12
N ALA A 168 -12.09 4.79 -3.94
CA ALA A 168 -12.40 4.94 -5.36
C ALA A 168 -13.80 5.50 -5.60
N SER A 169 -14.82 4.92 -4.97
CA SER A 169 -16.23 5.32 -5.18
C SER A 169 -16.52 6.74 -4.68
N MET A 170 -15.99 7.11 -3.51
CA MET A 170 -16.21 8.43 -2.92
C MET A 170 -15.39 9.52 -3.65
N SER A 171 -14.14 9.20 -4.05
CA SER A 171 -13.37 10.10 -4.93
C SER A 171 -14.11 10.34 -6.25
N ALA A 172 -14.68 9.29 -6.85
CA ALA A 172 -15.45 9.41 -8.08
C ALA A 172 -16.70 10.28 -7.88
N GLN A 173 -17.40 10.18 -6.75
CA GLN A 173 -18.55 11.04 -6.44
C GLN A 173 -18.15 12.51 -6.39
N ILE A 174 -17.03 12.84 -5.72
CA ILE A 174 -16.53 14.20 -5.64
C ILE A 174 -16.17 14.72 -7.05
N LEU A 175 -15.38 13.96 -7.82
CA LEU A 175 -14.85 14.41 -9.11
C LEU A 175 -15.91 14.49 -10.20
N ARG A 176 -16.97 13.67 -10.14
CA ARG A 176 -18.11 13.77 -11.05
C ARG A 176 -18.84 15.09 -10.98
N THR A 177 -18.89 15.74 -9.82
CA THR A 177 -19.52 17.07 -9.69
C THR A 177 -18.77 18.15 -10.50
N GLU A 178 -17.50 17.88 -10.80
CA GLU A 178 -16.61 18.74 -11.60
C GLU A 178 -16.43 18.23 -13.05
N HIS A 179 -17.19 17.21 -13.46
CA HIS A 179 -17.06 16.57 -14.78
C HIS A 179 -15.62 16.05 -15.06
N ILE A 180 -14.99 15.48 -14.03
CA ILE A 180 -13.67 14.85 -14.11
C ILE A 180 -13.86 13.34 -14.10
N ASP A 181 -13.42 12.68 -15.17
CA ASP A 181 -13.48 11.23 -15.40
C ASP A 181 -12.11 10.58 -15.52
N THR A 182 -11.05 11.37 -15.66
CA THR A 182 -9.67 10.88 -15.82
C THR A 182 -8.76 11.54 -14.78
N VAL A 183 -7.99 10.74 -14.07
CA VAL A 183 -7.13 11.17 -12.96
C VAL A 183 -5.74 10.56 -13.02
N VAL A 184 -4.74 11.26 -12.47
CA VAL A 184 -3.46 10.65 -12.11
C VAL A 184 -3.61 10.04 -10.72
N LEU A 185 -3.45 8.73 -10.61
CA LEU A 185 -3.58 7.99 -9.35
C LEU A 185 -2.21 7.76 -8.72
N VAL A 186 -2.00 8.27 -7.50
CA VAL A 186 -0.76 8.14 -6.75
C VAL A 186 -0.93 7.17 -5.61
N THR A 187 -0.22 6.05 -5.68
CA THR A 187 -0.14 5.04 -4.62
C THR A 187 1.14 4.20 -4.79
N HIS A 188 1.44 3.29 -3.86
CA HIS A 188 2.60 2.41 -3.99
C HIS A 188 2.44 1.41 -5.13
N TYR A 189 3.58 1.03 -5.72
CA TYR A 189 3.65 0.11 -6.86
C TYR A 189 2.84 -1.17 -6.64
N CYS A 190 3.04 -1.84 -5.51
CA CYS A 190 2.33 -3.08 -5.19
C CYS A 190 0.81 -2.87 -5.16
N HIS A 191 0.34 -1.73 -4.66
CA HIS A 191 -1.08 -1.40 -4.52
C HIS A 191 -1.71 -0.85 -5.81
N MET A 192 -0.91 -0.45 -6.79
CA MET A 192 -1.37 0.29 -7.98
C MET A 192 -2.38 -0.50 -8.81
N GLN A 193 -2.09 -1.77 -9.14
CA GLN A 193 -2.97 -2.59 -9.98
C GLN A 193 -4.38 -2.73 -9.40
N ARG A 194 -4.47 -3.03 -8.09
CA ARG A 194 -5.76 -3.18 -7.40
C ARG A 194 -6.50 -1.85 -7.30
N SER A 195 -5.78 -0.76 -7.03
CA SER A 195 -6.38 0.56 -6.97
C SER A 195 -6.93 1.00 -8.33
N MET A 196 -6.18 0.82 -9.42
CA MET A 196 -6.64 1.15 -10.76
C MET A 196 -7.91 0.39 -11.14
N GLN A 197 -7.98 -0.91 -10.86
CA GLN A 197 -9.19 -1.72 -11.10
C GLN A 197 -10.41 -1.14 -10.36
N LEU A 198 -10.26 -0.77 -9.08
CA LEU A 198 -11.34 -0.22 -8.28
C LEU A 198 -11.77 1.19 -8.77
N PHE A 199 -10.83 2.00 -9.25
CA PHE A 199 -11.11 3.30 -9.84
C PHE A 199 -11.86 3.17 -11.16
N GLU A 200 -11.46 2.23 -12.03
CA GLU A 200 -12.20 1.91 -13.27
C GLU A 200 -13.62 1.40 -12.96
N GLU A 201 -13.79 0.51 -11.97
CA GLU A 201 -15.12 0.06 -11.52
C GLU A 201 -15.97 1.24 -11.00
N ALA A 202 -15.36 2.24 -10.38
CA ALA A 202 -16.02 3.47 -9.94
C ALA A 202 -16.26 4.47 -11.09
N GLY A 203 -15.80 4.19 -12.32
CA GLY A 203 -15.98 5.03 -13.51
C GLY A 203 -14.99 6.17 -13.62
N LEU A 204 -13.80 6.03 -13.03
CA LEU A 204 -12.66 6.93 -13.20
C LEU A 204 -11.53 6.23 -13.96
N HIS A 205 -11.09 6.80 -15.06
CA HIS A 205 -9.90 6.35 -15.76
C HIS A 205 -8.65 6.79 -14.99
N ALA A 206 -7.82 5.82 -14.57
CA ALA A 206 -6.65 6.09 -13.75
C ALA A 206 -5.35 5.99 -14.57
N VAL A 207 -4.58 7.07 -14.59
CA VAL A 207 -3.19 7.09 -15.07
C VAL A 207 -2.28 6.80 -13.88
N ALA A 208 -1.48 5.74 -13.95
CA ALA A 208 -0.66 5.32 -12.84
C ALA A 208 0.51 6.26 -12.55
N ALA A 209 0.68 6.64 -11.29
CA ALA A 209 1.85 7.31 -10.77
C ALA A 209 2.37 6.53 -9.53
N PRO A 210 3.08 5.41 -9.75
CA PRO A 210 3.51 4.52 -8.69
C PRO A 210 4.67 5.09 -7.88
N VAL A 211 4.58 4.92 -6.56
CA VAL A 211 5.68 5.12 -5.60
C VAL A 211 6.40 3.81 -5.38
N ASP A 212 7.67 3.85 -5.05
CA ASP A 212 8.52 2.70 -4.74
C ASP A 212 8.51 1.62 -5.84
N ILE A 213 8.97 2.02 -7.03
CA ILE A 213 9.04 1.12 -8.18
C ILE A 213 10.19 0.12 -7.98
N PRO A 214 9.91 -1.20 -8.06
CA PRO A 214 10.93 -2.23 -7.87
C PRO A 214 12.07 -2.10 -8.87
N GLN A 215 13.30 -2.01 -8.35
CA GLN A 215 14.50 -1.93 -9.19
C GLN A 215 14.79 -3.24 -9.90
N ALA A 216 15.57 -3.18 -10.98
CA ALA A 216 15.99 -4.38 -11.70
C ALA A 216 16.87 -5.27 -10.80
N VAL A 217 16.56 -6.57 -10.77
CA VAL A 217 17.34 -7.56 -10.00
C VAL A 217 18.58 -8.09 -10.73
N LEU A 218 18.82 -7.64 -11.93
CA LEU A 218 20.01 -8.01 -12.72
C LEU A 218 20.90 -6.79 -12.97
N PRO A 219 22.22 -6.94 -12.90
CA PRO A 219 22.98 -8.16 -12.57
C PRO A 219 22.85 -8.55 -11.09
N LEU A 220 22.93 -9.85 -10.80
CA LEU A 220 22.87 -10.37 -9.44
C LEU A 220 24.02 -9.80 -8.60
N ARG A 221 23.67 -9.12 -7.50
CA ARG A 221 24.62 -8.51 -6.55
C ARG A 221 24.41 -9.11 -5.17
N TRP A 222 25.45 -9.11 -4.35
CA TRP A 222 25.37 -9.56 -2.97
C TRP A 222 24.25 -8.86 -2.18
N SER A 223 24.02 -7.58 -2.43
CA SER A 223 22.95 -6.81 -1.80
C SER A 223 21.56 -7.41 -2.01
N LEU A 224 21.32 -8.12 -3.11
CA LEU A 224 20.02 -8.72 -3.43
C LEU A 224 19.68 -9.95 -2.59
N ILE A 225 20.69 -10.65 -2.08
CA ILE A 225 20.53 -11.86 -1.27
C ILE A 225 20.80 -11.61 0.22
N ARG A 226 21.26 -10.42 0.59
CA ARG A 226 21.44 -10.04 1.99
C ARG A 226 20.08 -9.77 2.63
N PRO A 227 19.78 -10.40 3.80
CA PRO A 227 18.55 -10.08 4.54
C PRO A 227 18.50 -8.61 4.97
N ALA A 228 17.35 -7.99 4.80
CA ALA A 228 17.06 -6.63 5.22
C ALA A 228 15.61 -6.53 5.70
N LEU A 229 15.35 -5.68 6.69
CA LEU A 229 14.01 -5.44 7.22
C LEU A 229 13.09 -4.87 6.14
N SER A 230 13.58 -3.88 5.38
CA SER A 230 12.83 -3.28 4.28
C SER A 230 12.36 -4.29 3.23
N ALA A 231 13.18 -5.31 2.92
CA ALA A 231 12.79 -6.36 1.99
C ALA A 231 11.70 -7.27 2.56
N LEU A 232 11.68 -7.50 3.89
CA LEU A 232 10.61 -8.25 4.53
C LEU A 232 9.29 -7.46 4.50
N GLU A 233 9.32 -6.17 4.78
CA GLU A 233 8.18 -5.26 4.69
C GLU A 233 7.63 -5.18 3.26
N GLU A 234 8.49 -5.03 2.27
CA GLU A 234 8.11 -5.05 0.84
C GLU A 234 7.48 -6.40 0.45
N SER A 235 8.02 -7.53 0.95
CA SER A 235 7.46 -8.87 0.72
C SER A 235 6.07 -9.02 1.35
N GLU A 236 5.86 -8.49 2.55
CA GLU A 236 4.56 -8.48 3.22
C GLU A 236 3.53 -7.70 2.40
N LEU A 237 3.86 -6.47 2.01
CA LEU A 237 2.99 -5.62 1.18
C LEU A 237 2.64 -6.31 -0.14
N ALA A 238 3.62 -6.88 -0.82
CA ALA A 238 3.40 -7.59 -2.08
C ALA A 238 2.49 -8.82 -1.91
N LEU A 239 2.71 -9.63 -0.87
CA LEU A 239 1.87 -10.79 -0.57
C LEU A 239 0.44 -10.37 -0.22
N HIS A 240 0.27 -9.32 0.58
CA HIS A 240 -1.04 -8.75 0.90
C HIS A 240 -1.81 -8.40 -0.38
N GLU A 241 -1.17 -7.70 -1.31
CA GLU A 241 -1.80 -7.30 -2.58
C GLU A 241 -2.09 -8.50 -3.50
N LEU A 242 -1.19 -9.48 -3.58
CA LEU A 242 -1.43 -10.70 -4.36
C LEU A 242 -2.63 -11.49 -3.83
N ILE A 243 -2.78 -11.59 -2.50
CA ILE A 243 -3.96 -12.20 -1.86
C ILE A 243 -5.21 -11.38 -2.19
N GLY A 244 -5.13 -10.05 -2.11
CA GLY A 244 -6.23 -9.15 -2.44
C GLY A 244 -6.68 -9.27 -3.90
N LEU A 245 -5.74 -9.31 -4.83
CA LEU A 245 -6.02 -9.52 -6.26
C LEU A 245 -6.67 -10.89 -6.53
N ALA A 246 -6.17 -11.96 -5.88
CA ALA A 246 -6.76 -13.29 -5.99
C ALA A 246 -8.19 -13.32 -5.43
N ALA A 247 -8.43 -12.68 -4.27
CA ALA A 247 -9.76 -12.61 -3.66
C ALA A 247 -10.76 -11.83 -4.53
N ASN A 248 -10.32 -10.76 -5.20
CA ASN A 248 -11.18 -10.02 -6.14
C ASN A 248 -11.57 -10.87 -7.35
N ARG A 249 -10.64 -11.67 -7.91
CA ARG A 249 -10.93 -12.58 -9.03
C ARG A 249 -11.91 -13.69 -8.68
N LEU A 250 -11.99 -14.10 -7.42
CA LEU A 250 -12.89 -15.17 -6.96
C LEU A 250 -14.30 -14.67 -6.61
N ARG A 251 -14.54 -13.35 -6.63
CA ARG A 251 -15.85 -12.75 -6.36
C ARG A 251 -16.71 -12.51 -7.60
N PHE A 252 -16.25 -12.96 -8.78
CA PHE A 252 -17.02 -12.96 -10.03
C PHE A 252 -17.52 -14.35 -10.38
#